data_da8b62b3b85ecce97930d981843be29f
#
_entry.id   da8b62b3b85ecce97930d981843be29f
#
_cell.length_a   1.000
_cell.length_b   1.000
_cell.length_c   1.000
_cell.angle_alpha   90.00
_cell.angle_beta   90.00
_cell.angle_gamma   90.00
#
_symmetry.space_group_name_H-M   'P 1'
#
loop_
_entity.id
_entity.type
_entity.pdbx_description
1 polymer ?
#
loop_
_entity_poly.entity_id
_entity_poly.type
_entity_poly.pdbx_seq_one_letter_code
_entity_poly.pdbx_strand_id
1 'polypeptide(L)'
;MPLLQLRGMGLGEVQAVLFDKDGTLSISEPQLLTLAQARVLLCLEAVAPALHAPLQPLLERAYGLRAEGICPAGITAVASREHNLIATATALVQVGMGWPEALALSEQVFAEADAADARRHAGAHHTSATTAGLLPWLQQLQAAGVPCAVISNDDMAGIEQFLASHGLRPFFQVLWSAEHRPRKPDPAAVHGVCDQLGVPASRCALIGDANSDLRMAVAAGIPHPLALGYTAAWSTPPPLAEPHPLVHHWRELSLG
;
A
#
# COMPACT_ATOMS: atom_id res chain seq x y z
N MET A 1 -8.47 28.60 -4.07
CA MET A 1 -8.13 27.20 -3.78
C MET A 1 -6.61 27.11 -3.67
N PRO A 2 -6.06 26.34 -2.74
CA PRO A 2 -4.61 26.25 -2.63
C PRO A 2 -4.00 25.58 -3.87
N LEU A 3 -2.87 26.12 -4.32
CA LEU A 3 -2.09 25.60 -5.43
C LEU A 3 -1.07 24.59 -4.86
N LEU A 4 -1.21 23.32 -5.21
CA LEU A 4 -0.19 22.33 -4.86
C LEU A 4 1.07 22.58 -5.69
N GLN A 5 2.20 22.64 -5.01
CA GLN A 5 3.51 22.87 -5.62
C GLN A 5 4.47 21.74 -5.27
N LEU A 6 5.34 21.38 -6.20
CA LEU A 6 6.46 20.48 -5.99
C LEU A 6 7.76 21.23 -6.30
N ARG A 7 8.63 21.39 -5.29
CA ARG A 7 9.91 22.13 -5.42
C ARG A 7 9.71 23.53 -6.01
N GLY A 8 8.62 24.21 -5.57
CA GLY A 8 8.26 25.56 -6.03
C GLY A 8 7.56 25.63 -7.39
N MET A 9 7.41 24.53 -8.10
CA MET A 9 6.64 24.49 -9.35
C MET A 9 5.17 24.15 -9.07
N GLY A 10 4.24 24.96 -9.55
CA GLY A 10 2.82 24.72 -9.44
C GLY A 10 2.39 23.50 -10.26
N LEU A 11 1.68 22.56 -9.60
CA LEU A 11 1.13 21.38 -10.25
C LEU A 11 -0.35 21.56 -10.60
N GLY A 12 -1.11 22.24 -9.76
CA GLY A 12 -2.53 22.47 -9.93
C GLY A 12 -3.23 22.86 -8.63
N GLU A 13 -4.43 23.41 -8.76
CA GLU A 13 -5.29 23.70 -7.60
C GLU A 13 -5.90 22.40 -7.04
N VAL A 14 -5.89 22.26 -5.72
CA VAL A 14 -6.43 21.08 -5.03
C VAL A 14 -7.47 21.45 -4.00
N GLN A 15 -8.48 20.60 -3.88
CA GLN A 15 -9.51 20.65 -2.83
C GLN A 15 -9.39 19.48 -1.86
N ALA A 16 -8.71 18.39 -2.23
CA ALA A 16 -8.42 17.25 -1.36
C ALA A 16 -7.12 16.55 -1.80
N VAL A 17 -6.50 15.81 -0.86
CA VAL A 17 -5.35 14.94 -1.16
C VAL A 17 -5.65 13.52 -0.68
N LEU A 18 -5.53 12.58 -1.60
CA LEU A 18 -5.67 11.15 -1.35
C LEU A 18 -4.28 10.53 -1.22
N PHE A 19 -4.10 9.67 -0.25
CA PHE A 19 -2.83 9.02 0.03
C PHE A 19 -2.98 7.51 -0.02
N ASP A 20 -2.07 6.83 -0.69
CA ASP A 20 -1.80 5.44 -0.40
C ASP A 20 -1.14 5.30 0.99
N LYS A 21 -1.22 4.11 1.61
CA LYS A 21 -0.64 3.86 2.93
C LYS A 21 0.75 3.23 2.85
N ASP A 22 0.84 2.00 2.35
CA ASP A 22 2.06 1.20 2.39
C ASP A 22 3.04 1.64 1.30
N GLY A 23 4.26 2.03 1.68
CA GLY A 23 5.19 2.62 0.71
C GLY A 23 4.99 4.10 0.45
N THR A 24 4.00 4.73 1.11
CA THR A 24 3.71 6.17 0.98
C THR A 24 3.66 6.85 2.34
N LEU A 25 2.61 6.62 3.14
CA LEU A 25 2.51 7.14 4.50
C LEU A 25 3.43 6.38 5.46
N SER A 26 3.59 5.07 5.23
CA SER A 26 4.33 4.15 6.08
C SER A 26 5.55 3.54 5.38
N ILE A 27 6.60 3.29 6.18
CA ILE A 27 7.77 2.49 5.79
C ILE A 27 7.42 1.03 6.11
N SER A 28 6.66 0.38 5.22
CA SER A 28 6.09 -0.96 5.46
C SER A 28 7.03 -2.10 5.07
N GLU A 29 8.12 -1.84 4.34
CA GLU A 29 9.01 -2.87 3.79
C GLU A 29 9.50 -3.88 4.84
N PRO A 30 10.00 -3.49 6.03
CA PRO A 30 10.49 -4.46 7.01
C PRO A 30 9.40 -5.42 7.52
N GLN A 31 8.18 -4.90 7.71
CA GLN A 31 7.05 -5.70 8.17
C GLN A 31 6.55 -6.63 7.08
N LEU A 32 6.40 -6.14 5.85
CA LEU A 32 5.99 -6.92 4.70
C LEU A 32 7.00 -8.02 4.35
N LEU A 33 8.31 -7.72 4.47
CA LEU A 33 9.38 -8.70 4.29
C LEU A 33 9.24 -9.85 5.30
N THR A 34 9.08 -9.51 6.58
CA THR A 34 8.91 -10.49 7.66
C THR A 34 7.66 -11.35 7.44
N LEU A 35 6.55 -10.75 7.03
CA LEU A 35 5.30 -11.45 6.75
C LEU A 35 5.43 -12.41 5.56
N ALA A 36 6.07 -11.96 4.47
CA ALA A 36 6.29 -12.80 3.30
C ALA A 36 7.20 -14.00 3.62
N GLN A 37 8.28 -13.78 4.37
CA GLN A 37 9.18 -14.85 4.82
C GLN A 37 8.45 -15.86 5.73
N ALA A 38 7.61 -15.40 6.65
CA ALA A 38 6.81 -16.27 7.50
C ALA A 38 5.86 -17.15 6.68
N ARG A 39 5.19 -16.59 5.67
CA ARG A 39 4.32 -17.35 4.76
C ARG A 39 5.08 -18.40 3.96
N VAL A 40 6.28 -18.09 3.48
CA VAL A 40 7.15 -19.09 2.81
C VAL A 40 7.47 -20.24 3.75
N LEU A 41 7.95 -19.96 4.96
CA LEU A 41 8.31 -20.97 5.94
C LEU A 41 7.12 -21.87 6.30
N LEU A 42 5.97 -21.29 6.62
CA LEU A 42 4.75 -22.04 6.94
C LEU A 42 4.28 -22.92 5.77
N CYS A 43 4.39 -22.44 4.53
CA CYS A 43 4.11 -23.28 3.35
C CYS A 43 5.05 -24.48 3.27
N LEU A 44 6.35 -24.28 3.50
CA LEU A 44 7.33 -25.36 3.46
C LEU A 44 7.10 -26.37 4.60
N GLU A 45 6.79 -25.91 5.80
CA GLU A 45 6.48 -26.79 6.95
C GLU A 45 5.24 -27.65 6.70
N ALA A 46 4.26 -27.13 5.93
CA ALA A 46 3.00 -27.82 5.66
C ALA A 46 3.06 -28.81 4.50
N VAL A 47 4.14 -28.86 3.72
CA VAL A 47 4.27 -29.78 2.58
C VAL A 47 5.38 -30.79 2.79
N ALA A 48 5.34 -31.91 2.01
CA ALA A 48 6.37 -32.93 2.09
C ALA A 48 7.77 -32.35 1.73
N PRO A 49 8.88 -32.77 2.41
CA PRO A 49 10.21 -32.24 2.17
C PRO A 49 10.69 -32.31 0.71
N ALA A 50 10.21 -33.29 -0.05
CA ALA A 50 10.53 -33.42 -1.47
C ALA A 50 10.01 -32.23 -2.33
N LEU A 51 9.02 -31.49 -1.85
CA LEU A 51 8.46 -30.32 -2.52
C LEU A 51 9.14 -29.00 -2.13
N HIS A 52 10.02 -28.99 -1.11
CA HIS A 52 10.65 -27.73 -0.65
C HIS A 52 11.48 -27.08 -1.75
N ALA A 53 12.36 -27.84 -2.42
CA ALA A 53 13.25 -27.32 -3.44
C ALA A 53 12.51 -26.71 -4.66
N PRO A 54 11.45 -27.32 -5.21
CA PRO A 54 10.67 -26.69 -6.29
C PRO A 54 9.72 -25.58 -5.79
N LEU A 55 9.17 -25.63 -4.58
CA LEU A 55 8.17 -24.70 -4.09
C LEU A 55 8.77 -23.35 -3.61
N GLN A 56 9.84 -23.42 -2.83
CA GLN A 56 10.44 -22.22 -2.24
C GLN A 56 10.72 -21.10 -3.25
N PRO A 57 11.43 -21.35 -4.38
CA PRO A 57 11.71 -20.30 -5.35
C PRO A 57 10.47 -19.79 -6.08
N LEU A 58 9.38 -20.57 -6.14
CA LEU A 58 8.10 -20.11 -6.68
C LEU A 58 7.44 -19.10 -5.74
N LEU A 59 7.38 -19.40 -4.44
CA LEU A 59 6.84 -18.51 -3.43
C LEU A 59 7.66 -17.23 -3.31
N GLU A 60 9.00 -17.33 -3.23
CA GLU A 60 9.89 -16.17 -3.13
C GLU A 60 9.70 -15.22 -4.32
N ARG A 61 9.64 -15.76 -5.54
CA ARG A 61 9.37 -14.95 -6.74
C ARG A 61 7.97 -14.36 -6.76
N ALA A 62 6.96 -15.15 -6.36
CA ALA A 62 5.58 -14.67 -6.29
C ALA A 62 5.46 -13.50 -5.31
N TYR A 63 6.06 -13.60 -4.14
CA TYR A 63 6.04 -12.52 -3.14
C TYR A 63 6.97 -11.35 -3.47
N GLY A 64 7.86 -11.50 -4.43
CA GLY A 64 8.86 -10.48 -4.77
C GLY A 64 10.01 -10.41 -3.79
N LEU A 65 10.31 -11.51 -3.06
CA LEU A 65 11.46 -11.60 -2.16
C LEU A 65 12.77 -11.57 -2.96
N ARG A 66 13.74 -10.79 -2.48
CA ARG A 66 15.07 -10.59 -3.04
C ARG A 66 16.12 -10.66 -1.94
N ALA A 67 17.41 -10.78 -2.31
CA ALA A 67 18.51 -10.77 -1.34
C ALA A 67 18.55 -9.47 -0.52
N GLU A 68 18.19 -8.35 -1.12
CA GLU A 68 18.27 -7.02 -0.51
C GLU A 68 16.92 -6.55 0.09
N GLY A 69 15.88 -7.40 0.17
CA GLY A 69 14.58 -7.02 0.69
C GLY A 69 13.42 -7.50 -0.17
N ILE A 70 12.41 -6.65 -0.35
CA ILE A 70 11.21 -6.95 -1.13
C ILE A 70 11.13 -6.05 -2.37
N CYS A 71 10.61 -6.58 -3.47
CA CYS A 71 10.36 -5.80 -4.67
C CYS A 71 9.19 -4.82 -4.44
N PRO A 72 9.37 -3.52 -4.51
CA PRO A 72 8.29 -2.55 -4.29
C PRO A 72 7.17 -2.60 -5.36
N ALA A 73 7.39 -3.29 -6.49
CA ALA A 73 6.36 -3.61 -7.47
C ALA A 73 5.87 -5.07 -7.38
N GLY A 74 6.34 -5.83 -6.39
CA GLY A 74 5.93 -7.21 -6.14
C GLY A 74 4.54 -7.31 -5.52
N ILE A 75 3.96 -8.51 -5.60
CA ILE A 75 2.57 -8.71 -5.13
C ILE A 75 2.41 -8.39 -3.63
N THR A 76 3.43 -8.65 -2.81
CA THR A 76 3.38 -8.35 -1.37
C THR A 76 3.31 -6.86 -1.10
N ALA A 77 3.98 -6.05 -1.92
CA ALA A 77 4.03 -4.60 -1.76
C ALA A 77 2.76 -3.89 -2.24
N VAL A 78 2.19 -4.33 -3.38
CA VAL A 78 1.15 -3.55 -4.08
C VAL A 78 -0.24 -4.18 -4.08
N ALA A 79 -0.37 -5.48 -3.79
CA ALA A 79 -1.63 -6.18 -3.91
C ALA A 79 -2.32 -6.44 -2.55
N SER A 80 -3.61 -6.71 -2.59
CA SER A 80 -4.36 -7.06 -1.39
C SER A 80 -3.93 -8.43 -0.82
N ARG A 81 -4.27 -8.68 0.45
CA ARG A 81 -4.09 -9.98 1.12
C ARG A 81 -4.69 -11.13 0.31
N GLU A 82 -5.88 -10.93 -0.28
CA GLU A 82 -6.56 -11.93 -1.11
C GLU A 82 -5.74 -12.29 -2.37
N HIS A 83 -5.18 -11.30 -3.06
CA HIS A 83 -4.34 -11.56 -4.24
C HIS A 83 -3.05 -12.30 -3.86
N ASN A 84 -2.43 -11.97 -2.74
CA ASN A 84 -1.29 -12.69 -2.21
C ASN A 84 -1.64 -14.16 -1.90
N LEU A 85 -2.81 -14.42 -1.31
CA LEU A 85 -3.31 -15.76 -1.01
C LEU A 85 -3.49 -16.59 -2.29
N ILE A 86 -4.12 -16.03 -3.33
CA ILE A 86 -4.29 -16.69 -4.63
C ILE A 86 -2.93 -16.99 -5.30
N ALA A 87 -1.97 -16.08 -5.20
CA ALA A 87 -0.62 -16.32 -5.71
C ALA A 87 0.07 -17.50 -4.99
N THR A 88 -0.13 -17.61 -3.68
CA THR A 88 0.36 -18.74 -2.88
C THR A 88 -0.27 -20.06 -3.31
N ALA A 89 -1.60 -20.10 -3.43
CA ALA A 89 -2.31 -21.28 -3.93
C ALA A 89 -1.84 -21.69 -5.34
N THR A 90 -1.59 -20.70 -6.20
CA THR A 90 -1.05 -20.94 -7.54
C THR A 90 0.35 -21.56 -7.50
N ALA A 91 1.22 -21.11 -6.61
CA ALA A 91 2.56 -21.70 -6.44
C ALA A 91 2.48 -23.17 -5.96
N LEU A 92 1.57 -23.47 -5.03
CA LEU A 92 1.31 -24.83 -4.56
C LEU A 92 0.77 -25.75 -5.68
N VAL A 93 -0.11 -25.24 -6.53
CA VAL A 93 -0.60 -25.99 -7.71
C VAL A 93 0.53 -26.31 -8.69
N GLN A 94 1.48 -25.42 -8.88
CA GLN A 94 2.63 -25.65 -9.77
C GLN A 94 3.54 -26.79 -9.32
N VAL A 95 3.50 -27.15 -8.03
CA VAL A 95 4.24 -28.32 -7.51
C VAL A 95 3.37 -29.58 -7.37
N GLY A 96 2.16 -29.57 -7.99
CA GLY A 96 1.31 -30.74 -8.14
C GLY A 96 0.19 -30.87 -7.09
N MET A 97 -0.04 -29.87 -6.24
CA MET A 97 -1.19 -29.88 -5.32
C MET A 97 -2.50 -29.59 -6.07
N GLY A 98 -3.61 -30.25 -5.68
CA GLY A 98 -4.92 -29.90 -6.22
C GLY A 98 -5.35 -28.50 -5.83
N TRP A 99 -6.15 -27.82 -6.67
CA TRP A 99 -6.57 -26.44 -6.40
C TRP A 99 -7.32 -26.26 -5.07
N PRO A 100 -8.31 -27.10 -4.71
CA PRO A 100 -9.02 -26.95 -3.42
C PRO A 100 -8.09 -27.08 -2.22
N GLU A 101 -7.16 -28.02 -2.25
CA GLU A 101 -6.19 -28.29 -1.19
C GLU A 101 -5.17 -27.14 -1.10
N ALA A 102 -4.70 -26.63 -2.24
CA ALA A 102 -3.79 -25.49 -2.31
C ALA A 102 -4.43 -24.22 -1.75
N LEU A 103 -5.70 -23.98 -2.05
CA LEU A 103 -6.44 -22.84 -1.53
C LEU A 103 -6.63 -22.96 0.00
N ALA A 104 -7.09 -24.11 0.48
CA ALA A 104 -7.29 -24.35 1.91
C ALA A 104 -5.98 -24.22 2.70
N LEU A 105 -4.87 -24.79 2.19
CA LEU A 105 -3.56 -24.62 2.82
C LEU A 105 -3.10 -23.16 2.84
N SER A 106 -3.33 -22.42 1.74
CA SER A 106 -2.99 -20.99 1.69
C SER A 106 -3.78 -20.18 2.71
N GLU A 107 -5.09 -20.47 2.89
CA GLU A 107 -5.92 -19.83 3.92
C GLU A 107 -5.39 -20.12 5.34
N GLN A 108 -5.00 -21.36 5.62
CA GLN A 108 -4.40 -21.74 6.89
C GLN A 108 -3.08 -21.00 7.14
N VAL A 109 -2.16 -21.05 6.19
CA VAL A 109 -0.84 -20.36 6.26
C VAL A 109 -1.01 -18.87 6.51
N PHE A 110 -1.96 -18.23 5.83
CA PHE A 110 -2.21 -16.81 6.01
C PHE A 110 -2.79 -16.51 7.39
N ALA A 111 -3.72 -17.32 7.88
CA ALA A 111 -4.27 -17.15 9.23
C ALA A 111 -3.19 -17.32 10.31
N GLU A 112 -2.31 -18.29 10.16
CA GLU A 112 -1.20 -18.53 11.09
C GLU A 112 -0.15 -17.41 11.06
N ALA A 113 0.23 -16.94 9.86
CA ALA A 113 1.15 -15.83 9.70
C ALA A 113 0.61 -14.53 10.30
N ASP A 114 -0.65 -14.20 10.01
CA ASP A 114 -1.31 -13.01 10.55
C ASP A 114 -1.44 -13.10 12.09
N ALA A 115 -1.79 -14.27 12.65
CA ALA A 115 -1.83 -14.48 14.10
C ALA A 115 -0.44 -14.39 14.76
N ALA A 116 0.60 -14.86 14.10
CA ALA A 116 1.98 -14.75 14.58
C ALA A 116 2.45 -13.28 14.54
N ASP A 117 2.07 -12.54 13.52
CA ASP A 117 2.37 -11.11 13.41
C ASP A 117 1.66 -10.32 14.50
N ALA A 118 0.35 -10.55 14.70
CA ALA A 118 -0.43 -9.93 15.77
C ALA A 118 0.16 -10.22 17.17
N ARG A 119 0.63 -11.44 17.43
CA ARG A 119 1.29 -11.78 18.71
C ARG A 119 2.61 -11.05 18.90
N ARG A 120 3.41 -10.87 17.85
CA ARG A 120 4.66 -10.09 17.92
C ARG A 120 4.41 -8.63 18.26
N HIS A 121 3.27 -8.11 17.84
CA HIS A 121 2.88 -6.72 18.05
C HIS A 121 1.97 -6.51 19.28
N ALA A 122 1.51 -7.58 19.96
CA ALA A 122 0.73 -7.51 21.17
C ALA A 122 1.57 -6.96 22.34
N GLY A 123 1.34 -5.71 22.70
CA GLY A 123 1.99 -5.03 23.85
C GLY A 123 3.07 -4.03 23.50
N ALA A 124 3.39 -3.84 22.25
CA ALA A 124 4.20 -2.73 21.78
C ALA A 124 3.48 -2.04 20.60
N HIS A 125 3.51 -0.72 20.54
CA HIS A 125 3.00 0.04 19.39
C HIS A 125 3.92 -0.14 18.16
N HIS A 126 4.10 -1.38 17.72
CA HIS A 126 4.95 -1.71 16.57
C HIS A 126 4.14 -1.78 15.27
N THR A 127 3.60 -0.65 14.88
CA THR A 127 3.21 -0.43 13.48
C THR A 127 4.44 0.04 12.70
N SER A 128 4.42 -0.14 11.38
CA SER A 128 5.44 0.42 10.50
C SER A 128 5.66 1.92 10.79
N ALA A 129 6.90 2.38 10.71
CA ALA A 129 7.21 3.79 10.95
C ALA A 129 6.56 4.69 9.88
N THR A 130 6.27 5.94 10.23
CA THR A 130 5.85 6.95 9.24
C THR A 130 7.01 7.39 8.38
N THR A 131 6.73 7.77 7.14
CA THR A 131 7.72 8.39 6.26
C THR A 131 8.16 9.76 6.79
N ALA A 132 9.43 10.08 6.60
CA ALA A 132 10.04 11.27 7.19
C ALA A 132 9.39 12.58 6.70
N GLY A 133 8.95 13.43 7.63
CA GLY A 133 8.32 14.72 7.33
C GLY A 133 6.83 14.66 7.01
N LEU A 134 6.18 13.50 7.16
CA LEU A 134 4.74 13.34 6.90
C LEU A 134 3.89 14.24 7.80
N LEU A 135 4.10 14.21 9.12
CA LEU A 135 3.28 14.99 10.07
C LEU A 135 3.28 16.51 9.78
N PRO A 136 4.43 17.18 9.56
CA PRO A 136 4.44 18.58 9.13
C PRO A 136 3.66 18.84 7.84
N TRP A 137 3.69 17.93 6.88
CA TRP A 137 2.92 18.04 5.63
C TRP A 137 1.41 17.96 5.88
N LEU A 138 0.96 16.98 6.66
CA LEU A 138 -0.45 16.85 7.04
C LEU A 138 -0.96 18.08 7.81
N GLN A 139 -0.12 18.65 8.69
CA GLN A 139 -0.45 19.90 9.40
C GLN A 139 -0.61 21.09 8.45
N GLN A 140 0.20 21.20 7.40
CA GLN A 140 0.04 22.25 6.37
C GLN A 140 -1.27 22.08 5.59
N LEU A 141 -1.62 20.85 5.19
CA LEU A 141 -2.89 20.56 4.53
C LEU A 141 -4.08 20.92 5.42
N GLN A 142 -4.03 20.53 6.69
CA GLN A 142 -5.07 20.85 7.66
C GLN A 142 -5.22 22.36 7.88
N ALA A 143 -4.12 23.08 8.04
CA ALA A 143 -4.13 24.54 8.20
C ALA A 143 -4.68 25.28 6.97
N ALA A 144 -4.50 24.71 5.78
CA ALA A 144 -5.05 25.21 4.52
C ALA A 144 -6.50 24.77 4.27
N GLY A 145 -7.10 23.98 5.17
CA GLY A 145 -8.45 23.46 5.03
C GLY A 145 -8.59 22.42 3.87
N VAL A 146 -7.51 21.74 3.51
CA VAL A 146 -7.49 20.69 2.48
C VAL A 146 -7.72 19.34 3.15
N PRO A 147 -8.90 18.70 2.97
CA PRO A 147 -9.18 17.39 3.53
C PRO A 147 -8.27 16.31 2.93
N CYS A 148 -7.95 15.33 3.77
CA CYS A 148 -7.15 14.18 3.37
C CYS A 148 -7.94 12.88 3.49
N ALA A 149 -7.63 11.92 2.63
CA ALA A 149 -8.16 10.56 2.68
C ALA A 149 -7.04 9.52 2.49
N VAL A 150 -7.24 8.33 3.07
CA VAL A 150 -6.43 7.16 2.75
C VAL A 150 -7.20 6.27 1.77
N ILE A 151 -6.49 5.77 0.76
CA ILE A 151 -6.99 4.73 -0.16
C ILE A 151 -5.93 3.62 -0.25
N SER A 152 -6.22 2.43 0.31
CA SER A 152 -5.21 1.38 0.50
C SER A 152 -5.76 -0.01 0.16
N ASN A 153 -4.84 -0.93 -0.18
CA ASN A 153 -5.12 -2.38 -0.29
C ASN A 153 -4.99 -3.12 1.06
N ASP A 154 -4.73 -2.39 2.14
CA ASP A 154 -4.80 -2.93 3.50
C ASP A 154 -6.26 -3.04 3.98
N ASP A 155 -6.51 -3.81 5.04
CA ASP A 155 -7.82 -3.85 5.70
C ASP A 155 -8.07 -2.60 6.56
N MET A 156 -9.31 -2.39 6.96
CA MET A 156 -9.69 -1.21 7.75
C MET A 156 -8.98 -1.18 9.10
N ALA A 157 -8.83 -2.32 9.74
CA ALA A 157 -8.20 -2.44 11.05
C ALA A 157 -6.71 -2.04 10.98
N GLY A 158 -5.99 -2.48 9.94
CA GLY A 158 -4.59 -2.12 9.71
C GLY A 158 -4.40 -0.62 9.44
N ILE A 159 -5.28 -0.01 8.64
CA ILE A 159 -5.26 1.44 8.39
C ILE A 159 -5.49 2.21 9.69
N GLU A 160 -6.55 1.89 10.43
CA GLU A 160 -6.91 2.56 11.69
C GLU A 160 -5.81 2.40 12.75
N GLN A 161 -5.24 1.19 12.88
CA GLN A 161 -4.16 0.92 13.82
C GLN A 161 -2.91 1.76 13.50
N PHE A 162 -2.51 1.83 12.23
CA PHE A 162 -1.38 2.65 11.80
C PHE A 162 -1.62 4.12 12.12
N LEU A 163 -2.76 4.67 11.72
CA LEU A 163 -3.07 6.08 11.94
C LEU A 163 -3.18 6.43 13.43
N ALA A 164 -3.80 5.57 14.23
CA ALA A 164 -3.95 5.78 15.67
C ALA A 164 -2.60 5.73 16.40
N SER A 165 -1.75 4.75 16.08
CA SER A 165 -0.44 4.58 16.72
C SER A 165 0.50 5.77 16.53
N HIS A 166 0.32 6.49 15.43
CA HIS A 166 1.13 7.68 15.09
C HIS A 166 0.41 9.01 15.35
N GLY A 167 -0.80 9.00 15.93
CA GLY A 167 -1.58 10.20 16.15
C GLY A 167 -2.04 10.89 14.85
N LEU A 168 -2.09 10.15 13.74
CA LEU A 168 -2.42 10.68 12.43
C LEU A 168 -3.92 10.64 12.10
N ARG A 169 -4.71 9.86 12.86
CA ARG A 169 -6.14 9.65 12.57
C ARG A 169 -6.93 10.96 12.38
N PRO A 170 -6.70 12.04 13.17
CA PRO A 170 -7.44 13.29 13.02
C PRO A 170 -7.24 14.04 11.70
N PHE A 171 -6.18 13.73 10.94
CA PHE A 171 -5.92 14.37 9.66
C PHE A 171 -6.75 13.79 8.50
N PHE A 172 -7.27 12.56 8.66
CA PHE A 172 -7.94 11.85 7.58
C PHE A 172 -9.45 11.79 7.80
N GLN A 173 -10.22 12.34 6.86
CA GLN A 173 -11.69 12.36 6.91
C GLN A 173 -12.29 11.07 6.36
N VAL A 174 -11.67 10.48 5.35
CA VAL A 174 -12.14 9.26 4.68
C VAL A 174 -11.03 8.22 4.67
N LEU A 175 -11.41 6.97 4.97
CA LEU A 175 -10.55 5.80 4.86
C LEU A 175 -11.22 4.80 3.91
N TRP A 176 -10.50 4.38 2.87
CA TRP A 176 -10.95 3.41 1.87
C TRP A 176 -9.98 2.24 1.86
N SER A 177 -10.44 1.08 2.33
CA SER A 177 -9.66 -0.14 2.52
C SER A 177 -9.95 -1.18 1.42
N ALA A 178 -9.24 -2.30 1.47
CA ALA A 178 -9.50 -3.48 0.62
C ALA A 178 -10.91 -4.09 0.82
N GLU A 179 -11.59 -3.75 1.91
CA GLU A 179 -12.95 -4.23 2.22
C GLU A 179 -14.03 -3.47 1.46
N HIS A 180 -13.73 -2.24 1.01
CA HIS A 180 -14.66 -1.45 0.20
C HIS A 180 -14.82 -2.01 -1.22
N ARG A 181 -15.95 -1.71 -1.83
CA ARG A 181 -16.26 -2.05 -3.21
C ARG A 181 -16.72 -0.82 -3.98
N PRO A 182 -16.12 -0.51 -5.15
CA PRO A 182 -14.92 -1.16 -5.69
C PRO A 182 -13.66 -0.85 -4.86
N ARG A 183 -12.63 -1.70 -4.98
CA ARG A 183 -11.33 -1.52 -4.32
C ARG A 183 -10.24 -1.17 -5.32
N LYS A 184 -9.11 -0.66 -4.84
CA LYS A 184 -7.90 -0.49 -5.67
C LYS A 184 -7.58 -1.78 -6.45
N PRO A 185 -7.17 -1.69 -7.72
CA PRO A 185 -6.86 -0.49 -8.49
C PRO A 185 -8.02 0.02 -9.37
N ASP A 186 -9.28 -0.26 -9.02
CA ASP A 186 -10.44 0.22 -9.79
C ASP A 186 -10.57 1.76 -9.63
N PRO A 187 -10.65 2.54 -10.74
CA PRO A 187 -10.85 3.99 -10.67
C PRO A 187 -12.09 4.43 -9.90
N ALA A 188 -13.13 3.60 -9.86
CA ALA A 188 -14.33 3.89 -9.10
C ALA A 188 -14.10 3.89 -7.57
N ALA A 189 -13.00 3.31 -7.08
CA ALA A 189 -12.60 3.47 -5.68
C ALA A 189 -12.21 4.92 -5.35
N VAL A 190 -11.54 5.62 -6.28
CA VAL A 190 -11.25 7.05 -6.15
C VAL A 190 -12.54 7.87 -6.12
N HIS A 191 -13.50 7.55 -7.01
CA HIS A 191 -14.81 8.23 -7.01
C HIS A 191 -15.54 8.02 -5.69
N GLY A 192 -15.53 6.81 -5.11
CA GLY A 192 -16.13 6.54 -3.80
C GLY A 192 -15.52 7.38 -2.67
N VAL A 193 -14.20 7.59 -2.68
CA VAL A 193 -13.53 8.50 -1.74
C VAL A 193 -13.94 9.96 -2.00
N CYS A 194 -13.95 10.37 -3.26
CA CYS A 194 -14.31 11.73 -3.67
C CYS A 194 -15.76 12.08 -3.28
N ASP A 195 -16.68 11.15 -3.45
CA ASP A 195 -18.09 11.31 -3.06
C ASP A 195 -18.24 11.52 -1.56
N GLN A 196 -17.49 10.76 -0.74
CA GLN A 196 -17.50 10.93 0.72
C GLN A 196 -16.87 12.27 1.16
N LEU A 197 -15.87 12.76 0.42
CA LEU A 197 -15.25 14.07 0.68
C LEU A 197 -16.10 15.24 0.15
N GLY A 198 -17.04 14.98 -0.76
CA GLY A 198 -17.78 16.03 -1.46
C GLY A 198 -16.92 16.83 -2.45
N VAL A 199 -15.86 16.22 -3.00
CA VAL A 199 -14.88 16.88 -3.89
C VAL A 199 -14.74 16.07 -5.18
N PRO A 200 -14.84 16.70 -6.38
CA PRO A 200 -14.67 15.97 -7.63
C PRO A 200 -13.21 15.52 -7.83
N ALA A 201 -13.01 14.35 -8.44
CA ALA A 201 -11.67 13.80 -8.70
C ALA A 201 -10.74 14.78 -9.45
N SER A 202 -11.30 15.61 -10.35
CA SER A 202 -10.56 16.64 -11.08
C SER A 202 -9.93 17.75 -10.19
N ARG A 203 -10.33 17.80 -8.92
CA ARG A 203 -9.82 18.74 -7.91
C ARG A 203 -9.04 18.03 -6.78
N CYS A 204 -8.75 16.75 -6.96
CA CYS A 204 -7.97 15.97 -6.01
C CYS A 204 -6.53 15.79 -6.51
N ALA A 205 -5.59 15.65 -5.57
CA ALA A 205 -4.32 15.01 -5.83
C ALA A 205 -4.34 13.60 -5.24
N LEU A 206 -3.59 12.67 -5.84
CA LEU A 206 -3.32 11.35 -5.27
C LEU A 206 -1.81 11.14 -5.21
N ILE A 207 -1.34 10.68 -4.07
CA ILE A 207 0.08 10.37 -3.83
C ILE A 207 0.17 8.89 -3.47
N GLY A 208 0.94 8.13 -4.25
CA GLY A 208 1.16 6.70 -4.06
C GLY A 208 2.50 6.27 -4.63
N ASP A 209 2.96 5.07 -4.27
CA ASP A 209 4.27 4.54 -4.67
C ASP A 209 4.19 3.51 -5.80
N ALA A 210 2.99 3.08 -6.20
CA ALA A 210 2.80 2.06 -7.23
C ALA A 210 2.24 2.64 -8.54
N ASN A 211 2.67 2.07 -9.68
CA ASN A 211 2.10 2.41 -10.99
C ASN A 211 0.57 2.23 -11.03
N SER A 212 0.04 1.25 -10.28
CA SER A 212 -1.41 1.03 -10.15
C SER A 212 -2.14 2.21 -9.55
N ASP A 213 -1.53 2.90 -8.57
CA ASP A 213 -2.12 4.07 -7.91
C ASP A 213 -2.21 5.24 -8.88
N LEU A 214 -1.13 5.50 -9.61
CA LEU A 214 -1.04 6.62 -10.54
C LEU A 214 -1.98 6.42 -11.74
N ARG A 215 -2.04 5.20 -12.27
CA ARG A 215 -2.98 4.85 -13.34
C ARG A 215 -4.42 4.93 -12.89
N MET A 216 -4.72 4.43 -11.68
CA MET A 216 -6.05 4.52 -11.08
C MET A 216 -6.47 5.99 -10.91
N ALA A 217 -5.58 6.85 -10.41
CA ALA A 217 -5.82 8.27 -10.24
C ALA A 217 -6.18 8.95 -11.57
N VAL A 218 -5.36 8.77 -12.60
CA VAL A 218 -5.58 9.35 -13.93
C VAL A 218 -6.86 8.81 -14.57
N ALA A 219 -7.11 7.51 -14.47
CA ALA A 219 -8.32 6.88 -15.00
C ALA A 219 -9.59 7.36 -14.29
N ALA A 220 -9.50 7.78 -13.02
CA ALA A 220 -10.59 8.40 -12.28
C ALA A 220 -10.79 9.90 -12.60
N GLY A 221 -9.95 10.49 -13.44
CA GLY A 221 -10.03 11.90 -13.83
C GLY A 221 -9.24 12.87 -12.93
N ILE A 222 -8.35 12.37 -12.07
CA ILE A 222 -7.35 13.22 -11.41
C ILE A 222 -6.38 13.72 -12.49
N PRO A 223 -6.10 15.04 -12.57
CA PRO A 223 -5.16 15.58 -13.56
C PRO A 223 -3.77 14.93 -13.43
N HIS A 224 -3.14 14.63 -14.55
CA HIS A 224 -1.85 13.92 -14.58
C HIS A 224 -0.78 14.56 -13.66
N PRO A 225 -0.60 15.89 -13.56
CA PRO A 225 0.36 16.50 -12.64
C PRO A 225 0.01 16.33 -11.15
N LEU A 226 -1.23 15.98 -10.83
CA LEU A 226 -1.74 15.76 -9.48
C LEU A 226 -1.77 14.28 -9.09
N ALA A 227 -1.34 13.37 -9.96
CA ALA A 227 -1.02 11.97 -9.64
C ALA A 227 0.50 11.87 -9.40
N LEU A 228 0.91 11.84 -8.14
CA LEU A 228 2.31 11.95 -7.73
C LEU A 228 2.87 10.61 -7.25
N GLY A 229 4.05 10.26 -7.74
CA GLY A 229 4.78 9.07 -7.28
C GLY A 229 5.63 9.36 -6.04
N TYR A 230 5.42 8.63 -4.93
CA TYR A 230 6.28 8.71 -3.76
C TYR A 230 7.37 7.63 -3.81
N THR A 231 8.63 7.97 -3.47
CA THR A 231 9.77 7.07 -3.72
C THR A 231 10.63 6.77 -2.50
N ALA A 232 10.39 7.40 -1.36
CA ALA A 232 11.32 7.39 -0.23
C ALA A 232 10.97 6.39 0.89
N ALA A 233 9.95 5.53 0.69
CA ALA A 233 9.52 4.56 1.71
C ALA A 233 10.14 3.17 1.55
N TRP A 234 10.84 2.91 0.47
CA TRP A 234 11.44 1.62 0.15
C TRP A 234 12.96 1.72 0.11
N SER A 235 13.66 0.64 0.46
CA SER A 235 15.12 0.54 0.34
C SER A 235 15.58 0.64 -1.13
N THR A 236 14.77 0.12 -2.04
CA THR A 236 14.94 0.30 -3.49
C THR A 236 13.78 1.14 -4.01
N PRO A 237 14.02 2.25 -4.73
CA PRO A 237 12.93 3.06 -5.26
C PRO A 237 11.96 2.25 -6.12
N PRO A 238 10.63 2.49 -6.03
CA PRO A 238 9.65 1.80 -6.84
C PRO A 238 9.86 2.11 -8.33
N PRO A 239 9.72 1.10 -9.22
CA PRO A 239 9.91 1.27 -10.65
C PRO A 239 8.68 1.94 -11.28
N LEU A 240 8.54 3.25 -11.10
CA LEU A 240 7.48 4.04 -11.70
C LEU A 240 7.75 4.22 -13.20
N ALA A 241 6.87 3.66 -14.04
CA ALA A 241 7.09 3.54 -15.48
C ALA A 241 6.61 4.76 -16.27
N GLU A 242 5.73 5.58 -15.69
CA GLU A 242 5.15 6.74 -16.38
C GLU A 242 5.74 8.04 -15.86
N PRO A 243 5.77 9.13 -16.69
CA PRO A 243 6.41 10.39 -16.33
C PRO A 243 5.56 11.23 -15.35
N HIS A 244 5.18 10.65 -14.22
CA HIS A 244 4.51 11.37 -13.13
C HIS A 244 5.50 12.23 -12.34
N PRO A 245 5.05 13.33 -11.72
CA PRO A 245 5.86 14.07 -10.76
C PRO A 245 6.26 13.17 -9.58
N LEU A 246 7.56 13.15 -9.24
CA LEU A 246 8.09 12.30 -8.18
C LEU A 246 8.41 13.12 -6.93
N VAL A 247 7.91 12.64 -5.80
CA VAL A 247 8.14 13.17 -4.45
C VAL A 247 9.12 12.25 -3.74
N HIS A 248 10.29 12.77 -3.38
CA HIS A 248 11.33 12.05 -2.65
C HIS A 248 11.32 12.39 -1.15
N HIS A 249 10.63 13.46 -0.78
CA HIS A 249 10.46 13.86 0.62
C HIS A 249 9.27 14.82 0.72
N TRP A 250 8.46 14.70 1.77
CA TRP A 250 7.27 15.55 1.97
C TRP A 250 7.57 17.05 1.97
N ARG A 251 8.77 17.48 2.44
CA ARG A 251 9.22 18.89 2.39
C ARG A 251 9.33 19.47 0.97
N GLU A 252 9.30 18.64 -0.06
CA GLU A 252 9.32 19.10 -1.46
C GLU A 252 7.95 19.63 -1.90
N LEU A 253 6.89 19.28 -1.14
CA LEU A 253 5.54 19.75 -1.37
C LEU A 253 5.27 21.03 -0.57
N SER A 254 4.52 21.95 -1.16
CA SER A 254 4.01 23.16 -0.50
C SER A 254 2.66 23.56 -1.09
N LEU A 255 1.93 24.40 -0.34
CA LEU A 255 0.71 25.04 -0.81
C LEU A 255 0.96 26.54 -1.00
N GLY A 256 0.59 27.05 -2.19
CA GLY A 256 0.64 28.48 -2.54
C GLY A 256 -0.75 29.11 -2.58
#